data_f46bcac42ade2435cd1a942f868e877e
#
_entry.id   f46bcac42ade2435cd1a942f868e877e
#
_cell.length_a   1.000
_cell.length_b   1.000
_cell.length_c   1.000
_cell.angle_alpha   90.00
_cell.angle_beta   90.00
_cell.angle_gamma   90.00
#
_symmetry.space_group_name_H-M   'P 1'
#
loop_
_entity.id
_entity.type
_entity.pdbx_description
1 polymer ?
#
loop_
_entity_poly.entity_id
_entity_poly.type
_entity_poly.pdbx_seq_one_letter_code
_entity_poly.pdbx_strand_id
1 'polypeptide(L)'
;MAAVDLLFRASGLEARELGAVVATRGPGSFTGIRVALATAQGLATALQIDCYGIPSLLVQAWRADGPCVAVQPARRGLVYAQPFARSAGMPESQGPIETRPLASLAGSALPVVGPAGLHFPPGTPLAATTGSTAEALLAFARSAALDGSWPAVPLYAEEPAAVAASGGA
;
A
#
# COMPACT_ATOMS: atom_id res chain seq x y z
N MET A 1 2.07 -19.53 -0.79
CA MET A 1 2.30 -20.30 0.45
C MET A 1 3.78 -20.63 0.68
N ALA A 2 4.55 -21.08 -0.32
CA ALA A 2 5.99 -21.40 -0.11
C ALA A 2 6.82 -20.26 0.52
N ALA A 3 6.59 -19.01 0.13
CA ALA A 3 7.28 -17.85 0.71
C ALA A 3 6.92 -17.63 2.19
N VAL A 4 5.66 -17.85 2.56
CA VAL A 4 5.19 -17.72 3.95
C VAL A 4 5.81 -18.82 4.82
N ASP A 5 5.82 -20.07 4.34
CA ASP A 5 6.48 -21.19 5.01
C ASP A 5 7.99 -20.96 5.20
N LEU A 6 8.66 -20.43 4.17
CA LEU A 6 10.07 -20.05 4.28
C LEU A 6 10.31 -18.98 5.35
N LEU A 7 9.43 -17.95 5.43
CA LEU A 7 9.53 -16.91 6.45
C LEU A 7 9.37 -17.47 7.86
N PHE A 8 8.42 -18.36 8.10
CA PHE A 8 8.27 -19.03 9.40
C PHE A 8 9.51 -19.81 9.77
N ARG A 9 10.04 -20.61 8.85
CA ARG A 9 11.28 -21.37 9.08
C ARG A 9 12.47 -20.46 9.36
N ALA A 10 12.62 -19.39 8.61
CA ALA A 10 13.74 -18.46 8.75
C ALA A 10 13.67 -17.62 10.04
N SER A 11 12.46 -17.26 10.50
CA SER A 11 12.26 -16.48 11.71
C SER A 11 12.23 -17.32 12.99
N GLY A 12 12.03 -18.63 12.87
CA GLY A 12 11.81 -19.52 14.03
C GLY A 12 10.46 -19.32 14.72
N LEU A 13 9.57 -18.49 14.15
CA LEU A 13 8.23 -18.25 14.69
C LEU A 13 7.29 -19.38 14.28
N GLU A 14 6.38 -19.72 15.19
CA GLU A 14 5.28 -20.63 14.89
C GLU A 14 4.01 -19.82 14.51
N ALA A 15 3.18 -20.40 13.64
CA ALA A 15 1.96 -19.74 13.17
C ALA A 15 1.02 -19.32 14.32
N ARG A 16 0.99 -20.08 15.41
CA ARG A 16 0.18 -19.78 16.62
C ARG A 16 0.64 -18.53 17.40
N GLU A 17 1.84 -18.03 17.12
CA GLU A 17 2.39 -16.81 17.76
C GLU A 17 1.94 -15.53 17.04
N LEU A 18 1.27 -15.66 15.89
CA LEU A 18 0.72 -14.52 15.17
C LEU A 18 -0.54 -13.99 15.89
N GLY A 19 -0.56 -12.68 16.16
CA GLY A 19 -1.72 -12.00 16.71
C GLY A 19 -2.65 -11.39 15.66
N ALA A 20 -2.13 -11.10 14.46
CA ALA A 20 -2.88 -10.56 13.33
C ALA A 20 -2.14 -10.76 12.03
N VAL A 21 -2.87 -10.65 10.91
CA VAL A 21 -2.29 -10.57 9.56
C VAL A 21 -2.61 -9.20 8.97
N VAL A 22 -1.59 -8.53 8.43
CA VAL A 22 -1.73 -7.21 7.81
C VAL A 22 -1.27 -7.28 6.37
N ALA A 23 -2.07 -6.76 5.44
CA ALA A 23 -1.73 -6.70 4.02
C ALA A 23 -2.02 -5.32 3.43
N THR A 24 -1.35 -4.95 2.34
CA THR A 24 -1.75 -3.77 1.57
C THR A 24 -2.99 -4.10 0.74
N ARG A 25 -3.98 -3.19 0.74
CA ARG A 25 -5.26 -3.37 0.04
C ARG A 25 -5.41 -2.58 -1.25
N GLY A 26 -4.36 -1.89 -1.69
CA GLY A 26 -4.39 -1.03 -2.87
C GLY A 26 -4.38 0.48 -2.53
N PRO A 27 -4.43 1.33 -3.55
CA PRO A 27 -4.46 0.99 -4.98
C PRO A 27 -3.15 0.39 -5.49
N GLY A 28 -3.20 -0.28 -6.64
CA GLY A 28 -2.04 -0.92 -7.28
C GLY A 28 -2.46 -2.03 -8.26
N SER A 29 -1.60 -3.03 -8.44
CA SER A 29 -1.89 -4.18 -9.31
C SER A 29 -3.17 -4.90 -8.90
N PHE A 30 -4.17 -4.92 -9.79
CA PHE A 30 -5.47 -5.55 -9.55
C PHE A 30 -5.37 -7.02 -9.09
N THR A 31 -4.61 -7.81 -9.83
CA THR A 31 -4.39 -9.22 -9.49
C THR A 31 -3.55 -9.36 -8.22
N GLY A 32 -2.50 -8.54 -8.09
CA GLY A 32 -1.61 -8.58 -6.93
C GLY A 32 -2.33 -8.29 -5.62
N ILE A 33 -3.20 -7.28 -5.59
CA ILE A 33 -4.00 -6.93 -4.41
C ILE A 33 -4.93 -8.08 -4.02
N ARG A 34 -5.63 -8.68 -4.98
CA ARG A 34 -6.55 -9.79 -4.72
C ARG A 34 -5.84 -11.02 -4.19
N VAL A 35 -4.71 -11.38 -4.78
CA VAL A 35 -3.89 -12.51 -4.32
C VAL A 35 -3.37 -12.25 -2.90
N ALA A 36 -2.84 -11.06 -2.64
CA ALA A 36 -2.32 -10.71 -1.31
C ALA A 36 -3.42 -10.76 -0.25
N LEU A 37 -4.58 -10.15 -0.50
CA LEU A 37 -5.69 -10.15 0.45
C LEU A 37 -6.29 -11.55 0.64
N ALA A 38 -6.49 -12.32 -0.43
CA ALA A 38 -6.99 -13.69 -0.31
C ALA A 38 -6.03 -14.57 0.49
N THR A 39 -4.71 -14.41 0.29
CA THR A 39 -3.70 -15.14 1.07
C THR A 39 -3.74 -14.72 2.54
N ALA A 40 -3.80 -13.41 2.82
CA ALA A 40 -3.87 -12.87 4.18
C ALA A 40 -5.13 -13.33 4.91
N GLN A 41 -6.29 -13.23 4.26
CA GLN A 41 -7.58 -13.67 4.81
C GLN A 41 -7.62 -15.18 5.04
N GLY A 42 -7.09 -15.99 4.11
CA GLY A 42 -7.00 -17.43 4.26
C GLY A 42 -6.14 -17.84 5.46
N LEU A 43 -4.99 -17.17 5.64
CA LEU A 43 -4.11 -17.40 6.79
C LEU A 43 -4.79 -16.99 8.11
N ALA A 44 -5.38 -15.79 8.14
CA ALA A 44 -6.07 -15.28 9.33
C ALA A 44 -7.26 -16.17 9.74
N THR A 45 -8.05 -16.62 8.76
CA THR A 45 -9.17 -17.56 9.00
C THR A 45 -8.69 -18.89 9.57
N ALA A 46 -7.62 -19.45 9.00
CA ALA A 46 -7.06 -20.72 9.47
C ALA A 46 -6.51 -20.65 10.90
N LEU A 47 -5.98 -19.46 11.29
CA LEU A 47 -5.41 -19.22 12.61
C LEU A 47 -6.41 -18.60 13.61
N GLN A 48 -7.62 -18.27 13.15
CA GLN A 48 -8.66 -17.59 13.95
C GLN A 48 -8.18 -16.24 14.55
N ILE A 49 -7.43 -15.46 13.78
CA ILE A 49 -6.90 -14.13 14.13
C ILE A 49 -7.43 -13.07 13.18
N ASP A 50 -7.27 -11.80 13.54
CA ASP A 50 -7.72 -10.67 12.72
C ASP A 50 -6.89 -10.47 11.45
N CYS A 51 -7.54 -9.92 10.42
CA CYS A 51 -6.91 -9.54 9.16
C CYS A 51 -7.22 -8.08 8.82
N TYR A 52 -6.18 -7.28 8.63
CA TYR A 52 -6.29 -5.85 8.34
C TYR A 52 -5.73 -5.49 6.98
N GLY A 53 -6.39 -4.53 6.31
CA GLY A 53 -6.01 -4.02 4.99
C GLY A 53 -5.57 -2.57 5.06
N ILE A 54 -4.31 -2.27 4.76
CA ILE A 54 -3.75 -0.91 4.81
C ILE A 54 -3.65 -0.33 3.39
N PRO A 55 -4.10 0.93 3.16
CA PRO A 55 -3.94 1.57 1.86
C PRO A 55 -2.48 1.63 1.42
N SER A 56 -2.18 1.18 0.19
CA SER A 56 -0.80 1.09 -0.31
C SER A 56 -0.10 2.44 -0.35
N LEU A 57 -0.82 3.52 -0.66
CA LEU A 57 -0.27 4.88 -0.68
C LEU A 57 0.09 5.36 0.71
N LEU A 58 -0.70 5.02 1.72
CA LEU A 58 -0.40 5.34 3.11
C LEU A 58 0.89 4.65 3.58
N VAL A 59 1.09 3.38 3.20
CA VAL A 59 2.33 2.65 3.50
C VAL A 59 3.54 3.29 2.81
N GLN A 60 3.39 3.79 1.57
CA GLN A 60 4.47 4.53 0.92
C GLN A 60 4.76 5.85 1.65
N ALA A 61 3.72 6.62 1.99
CA ALA A 61 3.88 7.87 2.73
C ALA A 61 4.54 7.66 4.10
N TRP A 62 4.30 6.51 4.75
CA TRP A 62 4.96 6.16 6.02
C TRP A 62 6.48 6.09 5.90
N ARG A 63 7.00 5.75 4.73
CA ARG A 63 8.45 5.67 4.47
C ARG A 63 9.12 7.03 4.30
N ALA A 64 8.37 8.08 3.98
CA ALA A 64 8.91 9.41 3.78
C ALA A 64 9.15 10.13 5.13
N ASP A 65 10.20 10.92 5.21
CA ASP A 65 10.57 11.67 6.43
C ASP A 65 9.73 12.95 6.65
N GLY A 66 8.90 13.35 5.66
CA GLY A 66 8.13 14.58 5.71
C GLY A 66 6.91 14.56 4.77
N PRO A 67 6.31 15.72 4.51
CA PRO A 67 5.22 15.84 3.54
C PRO A 67 5.66 15.30 2.18
N CYS A 68 4.78 14.54 1.51
CA CYS A 68 5.14 13.89 0.25
C CYS A 68 3.92 13.64 -0.65
N VAL A 69 4.18 13.30 -1.90
CA VAL A 69 3.23 12.64 -2.79
C VAL A 69 3.58 11.16 -2.84
N ALA A 70 2.73 10.34 -2.23
CA ALA A 70 2.87 8.89 -2.33
C ALA A 70 2.30 8.39 -3.66
N VAL A 71 3.03 7.48 -4.32
CA VAL A 71 2.60 6.94 -5.60
C VAL A 71 2.66 5.41 -5.64
N GLN A 72 1.77 4.84 -6.45
CA GLN A 72 1.75 3.43 -6.82
C GLN A 72 1.59 3.29 -8.34
N PRO A 73 2.27 2.33 -8.98
CA PRO A 73 2.06 2.08 -10.40
C PRO A 73 0.58 1.77 -10.70
N ALA A 74 0.07 2.44 -11.73
CA ALA A 74 -1.18 2.10 -12.39
C ALA A 74 -0.88 1.46 -13.74
N ARG A 75 -1.84 1.48 -14.68
CA ARG A 75 -1.62 0.92 -16.02
C ARG A 75 -0.90 1.91 -16.95
N ARG A 76 -0.12 1.40 -17.93
CA ARG A 76 0.35 2.16 -19.11
C ARG A 76 1.03 3.50 -18.81
N GLY A 77 2.01 3.52 -17.93
CA GLY A 77 2.76 4.75 -17.63
C GLY A 77 2.01 5.77 -16.75
N LEU A 78 0.91 5.33 -16.15
CA LEU A 78 0.17 6.08 -15.14
C LEU A 78 0.58 5.64 -13.73
N VAL A 79 0.31 6.50 -12.77
CA VAL A 79 0.43 6.22 -11.34
C VAL A 79 -0.83 6.66 -10.61
N TYR A 80 -1.19 5.96 -9.57
CA TYR A 80 -2.05 6.47 -8.51
C TYR A 80 -1.18 7.35 -7.62
N ALA A 81 -1.63 8.55 -7.34
CA ALA A 81 -0.90 9.54 -6.55
C ALA A 81 -1.82 10.15 -5.50
N GLN A 82 -1.29 10.39 -4.31
CA GLN A 82 -2.01 11.05 -3.23
C GLN A 82 -1.05 11.88 -2.40
N PRO A 83 -1.36 13.16 -2.11
CA PRO A 83 -0.56 13.99 -1.23
C PRO A 83 -0.80 13.61 0.23
N PHE A 84 0.27 13.65 1.03
CA PHE A 84 0.23 13.42 2.47
C PHE A 84 0.99 14.54 3.19
N ALA A 85 0.41 15.02 4.30
CA ALA A 85 1.14 15.74 5.34
C ALA A 85 1.73 14.74 6.32
N ARG A 86 2.82 15.12 6.98
CA ARG A 86 3.38 14.39 8.09
C ARG A 86 3.70 15.37 9.21
N SER A 87 2.92 15.33 10.26
CA SER A 87 3.27 15.82 11.58
C SER A 87 3.86 14.66 12.39
N ALA A 88 4.28 14.85 13.62
CA ALA A 88 4.87 13.81 14.47
C ALA A 88 3.88 12.65 14.68
N GLY A 89 3.78 11.72 13.72
CA GLY A 89 2.85 10.61 13.81
C GLY A 89 2.53 9.95 12.45
N MET A 90 1.30 9.52 12.32
CA MET A 90 0.77 8.89 11.10
C MET A 90 0.67 9.90 9.96
N PRO A 91 1.05 9.55 8.72
CA PRO A 91 0.79 10.40 7.56
C PRO A 91 -0.72 10.60 7.36
N GLU A 92 -1.12 11.84 7.12
CA GLU A 92 -2.50 12.25 6.90
C GLU A 92 -2.71 12.63 5.42
N SER A 93 -3.72 12.05 4.79
CA SER A 93 -4.01 12.37 3.39
C SER A 93 -4.50 13.82 3.26
N GLN A 94 -3.98 14.53 2.25
CA GLN A 94 -4.31 15.94 1.98
C GLN A 94 -5.17 16.11 0.73
N GLY A 95 -5.73 15.02 0.23
CA GLY A 95 -6.58 15.04 -0.96
C GLY A 95 -6.98 13.65 -1.45
N PRO A 96 -7.75 13.59 -2.53
CA PRO A 96 -8.17 12.32 -3.12
C PRO A 96 -7.00 11.57 -3.76
N ILE A 97 -7.23 10.29 -4.07
CA ILE A 97 -6.35 9.53 -4.93
C ILE A 97 -6.61 9.96 -6.38
N GLU A 98 -5.57 10.37 -7.07
CA GLU A 98 -5.61 10.77 -8.47
C GLU A 98 -4.87 9.76 -9.34
N THR A 99 -5.41 9.47 -10.52
CA THR A 99 -4.67 8.76 -11.57
C THR A 99 -4.05 9.79 -12.50
N ARG A 100 -2.71 9.77 -12.62
CA ARG A 100 -1.98 10.76 -13.43
C ARG A 100 -0.79 10.14 -14.17
N PRO A 101 -0.31 10.78 -15.25
CA PRO A 101 0.89 10.31 -15.94
C PRO A 101 2.11 10.30 -15.03
N LEU A 102 2.92 9.23 -15.07
CA LEU A 102 4.19 9.17 -14.34
C LEU A 102 5.10 10.35 -14.70
N ALA A 103 5.09 10.78 -15.97
CA ALA A 103 5.86 11.92 -16.44
C ALA A 103 5.48 13.24 -15.73
N SER A 104 4.27 13.40 -15.25
CA SER A 104 3.82 14.59 -14.53
C SER A 104 4.44 14.77 -13.15
N LEU A 105 5.19 13.79 -12.67
CA LEU A 105 5.90 13.87 -11.39
C LEU A 105 7.19 14.70 -11.49
N ALA A 106 7.72 14.90 -12.70
CA ALA A 106 8.82 15.83 -12.92
C ALA A 106 8.39 17.24 -12.48
N GLY A 107 9.19 17.88 -11.62
CA GLY A 107 8.86 19.20 -11.08
C GLY A 107 7.71 19.21 -10.05
N SER A 108 7.37 18.07 -9.44
CA SER A 108 6.40 18.04 -8.33
C SER A 108 6.81 19.01 -7.22
N ALA A 109 5.85 19.75 -6.67
CA ALA A 109 6.08 20.70 -5.58
C ALA A 109 6.46 19.99 -4.26
N LEU A 110 6.00 18.77 -4.06
CA LEU A 110 6.34 17.94 -2.90
C LEU A 110 7.24 16.78 -3.34
N PRO A 111 8.14 16.32 -2.46
CA PRO A 111 8.92 15.12 -2.69
C PRO A 111 8.02 13.90 -2.95
N VAL A 112 8.43 13.03 -3.87
CA VAL A 112 7.67 11.86 -4.30
C VAL A 112 8.24 10.61 -3.67
N VAL A 113 7.37 9.72 -3.19
CA VAL A 113 7.73 8.40 -2.66
C VAL A 113 6.92 7.31 -3.35
N GLY A 114 7.56 6.22 -3.71
CA GLY A 114 6.90 5.08 -4.34
C GLY A 114 7.61 3.76 -4.06
N PRO A 115 7.12 2.65 -4.60
CA PRO A 115 7.71 1.33 -4.38
C PRO A 115 9.09 1.22 -5.00
N ALA A 116 9.93 0.36 -4.43
CA ALA A 116 11.20 0.00 -5.02
C ALA A 116 11.02 -0.52 -6.46
N GLY A 117 11.93 -0.12 -7.36
CA GLY A 117 11.87 -0.51 -8.78
C GLY A 117 10.98 0.39 -9.65
N LEU A 118 10.25 1.34 -9.11
CA LEU A 118 9.61 2.37 -9.92
C LEU A 118 10.66 3.39 -10.36
N HIS A 119 10.86 3.50 -11.69
CA HIS A 119 11.78 4.47 -12.27
C HIS A 119 11.07 5.80 -12.48
N PHE A 120 11.50 6.81 -11.74
CA PHE A 120 10.95 8.15 -11.84
C PHE A 120 11.57 8.95 -12.98
N PRO A 121 10.82 9.84 -13.63
CA PRO A 121 11.35 10.76 -14.64
C PRO A 121 12.47 11.63 -14.07
N PRO A 122 13.44 12.06 -14.91
CA PRO A 122 14.41 13.08 -14.51
C PRO A 122 13.71 14.35 -13.99
N GLY A 123 14.26 14.95 -12.93
CA GLY A 123 13.69 16.15 -12.31
C GLY A 123 12.54 15.87 -11.32
N THR A 124 12.22 14.61 -11.06
CA THR A 124 11.29 14.27 -9.96
C THR A 124 12.00 14.46 -8.62
N PRO A 125 11.51 15.32 -7.71
CA PRO A 125 12.07 15.44 -6.37
C PRO A 125 11.70 14.17 -5.56
N LEU A 126 12.69 13.39 -5.16
CA LEU A 126 12.44 12.15 -4.40
C LEU A 126 12.49 12.44 -2.91
N ALA A 127 11.54 11.86 -2.17
CA ALA A 127 11.56 11.89 -0.72
C ALA A 127 12.71 11.03 -0.18
N ALA A 128 13.36 11.50 0.88
CA ALA A 128 14.17 10.63 1.71
C ALA A 128 13.27 9.56 2.34
N THR A 129 13.69 8.30 2.25
CA THR A 129 12.86 7.17 2.71
C THR A 129 13.63 6.29 3.68
N THR A 130 12.92 5.79 4.68
CA THR A 130 13.43 4.81 5.63
C THR A 130 12.82 3.45 5.36
N GLY A 131 13.67 2.43 5.32
CA GLY A 131 13.27 1.04 5.22
C GLY A 131 12.55 0.63 3.92
N SER A 132 12.15 -0.61 3.89
CA SER A 132 11.36 -1.22 2.83
C SER A 132 9.85 -0.99 3.04
N THR A 133 9.04 -1.30 2.04
CA THR A 133 7.57 -1.28 2.16
C THR A 133 7.07 -2.26 3.24
N ALA A 134 7.73 -3.40 3.40
CA ALA A 134 7.37 -4.38 4.43
C ALA A 134 7.66 -3.86 5.86
N GLU A 135 8.82 -3.23 6.05
CA GLU A 135 9.17 -2.60 7.34
C GLU A 135 8.23 -1.45 7.67
N ALA A 136 7.86 -0.63 6.69
CA ALA A 136 6.88 0.44 6.87
C ALA A 136 5.50 -0.10 7.27
N LEU A 137 5.06 -1.19 6.63
CA LEU A 137 3.79 -1.84 6.96
C LEU A 137 3.82 -2.40 8.40
N LEU A 138 4.92 -3.02 8.79
CA LEU A 138 5.10 -3.52 10.16
C LEU A 138 5.15 -2.39 11.19
N ALA A 139 5.88 -1.31 10.90
CA ALA A 139 5.95 -0.14 11.77
C ALA A 139 4.58 0.51 11.94
N PHE A 140 3.82 0.64 10.83
CA PHE A 140 2.44 1.11 10.86
C PHE A 140 1.57 0.22 11.74
N ALA A 141 1.61 -1.10 11.54
CA ALA A 141 0.81 -2.05 12.30
C ALA A 141 1.09 -2.03 13.81
N ARG A 142 2.33 -1.68 14.19
CA ARG A 142 2.71 -1.52 15.60
C ARG A 142 2.30 -0.17 16.19
N SER A 143 2.16 0.86 15.39
CA SER A 143 1.91 2.25 15.82
C SER A 143 0.42 2.60 15.79
N ALA A 144 -0.34 1.99 14.89
CA ALA A 144 -1.76 2.26 14.69
C ALA A 144 -2.61 1.35 15.59
N ALA A 145 -3.72 1.88 16.06
CA ALA A 145 -4.80 1.03 16.58
C ALA A 145 -5.43 0.30 15.37
N LEU A 146 -5.11 -0.98 15.24
CA LEU A 146 -5.71 -1.83 14.22
C LEU A 146 -7.10 -2.27 14.70
N ASP A 147 -8.14 -1.79 14.03
CA ASP A 147 -9.54 -2.03 14.34
C ASP A 147 -10.38 -2.17 13.06
N GLY A 148 -11.69 -2.14 13.18
CA GLY A 148 -12.62 -2.22 12.07
C GLY A 148 -12.51 -1.10 11.02
N SER A 149 -11.75 -0.04 11.27
CA SER A 149 -11.47 1.03 10.28
C SER A 149 -10.47 0.59 9.21
N TRP A 150 -9.81 -0.55 9.37
CA TRP A 150 -8.83 -1.12 8.43
C TRP A 150 -9.32 -2.43 7.77
N PRO A 151 -10.46 -2.43 7.06
CA PRO A 151 -11.01 -3.67 6.50
C PRO A 151 -10.09 -4.26 5.43
N ALA A 152 -9.88 -5.57 5.49
CA ALA A 152 -9.08 -6.31 4.50
C ALA A 152 -9.86 -6.55 3.19
N VAL A 153 -10.39 -5.46 2.60
CA VAL A 153 -11.09 -5.48 1.30
C VAL A 153 -10.32 -4.63 0.29
N PRO A 154 -10.36 -4.97 -1.01
CA PRO A 154 -9.65 -4.22 -2.03
C PRO A 154 -10.05 -2.74 -2.06
N LEU A 155 -9.07 -1.84 -2.21
CA LEU A 155 -9.26 -0.43 -2.47
C LEU A 155 -8.92 -0.16 -3.94
N TYR A 156 -9.95 0.10 -4.74
CA TYR A 156 -9.81 0.48 -6.13
C TYR A 156 -9.95 1.99 -6.28
N ALA A 157 -8.95 2.64 -6.89
CA ALA A 157 -9.01 4.07 -7.20
C ALA A 157 -9.81 4.36 -8.48
N GLU A 158 -10.01 3.34 -9.30
CA GLU A 158 -10.86 3.36 -10.50
C GLU A 158 -11.78 2.13 -10.48
N GLU A 159 -12.99 2.25 -11.00
CA GLU A 159 -13.86 1.10 -11.17
C GLU A 159 -13.24 0.08 -12.14
N PRO A 160 -13.34 -1.22 -11.85
CA PRO A 160 -12.91 -2.27 -12.79
C PRO A 160 -13.62 -2.09 -14.13
N ALA A 161 -12.86 -2.18 -15.23
CA ALA A 161 -13.37 -1.96 -16.61
C ALA A 161 -14.61 -2.82 -16.98
N ALA A 162 -14.81 -3.95 -16.31
CA ALA A 162 -15.97 -4.81 -16.49
C ALA A 162 -17.28 -4.22 -15.92
N VAL A 163 -17.20 -3.32 -14.94
CA VAL A 163 -18.39 -2.65 -14.35
C VAL A 163 -18.77 -1.43 -15.19
N ALA A 164 -17.78 -0.74 -15.78
CA ALA A 164 -18.03 0.43 -16.65
C ALA A 164 -18.79 0.08 -17.94
N ALA A 165 -18.72 -1.16 -18.40
CA ALA A 165 -19.42 -1.61 -19.62
C ALA A 165 -20.91 -1.96 -19.40
N SER A 166 -21.38 -2.10 -18.17
CA SER A 166 -22.77 -2.49 -17.84
C SER A 166 -23.66 -1.30 -17.43
N GLY A 167 -23.11 -0.09 -17.36
CA GLY A 167 -23.83 1.12 -16.95
C GLY A 167 -24.42 1.97 -18.09
N GLY A 168 -24.46 1.46 -19.33
CA GLY A 168 -24.98 2.16 -20.52
C GLY A 168 -26.00 1.32 -21.27
N ALA A 169 -27.20 1.19 -20.77
CA ALA A 169 -28.39 0.81 -21.52
C ALA A 169 -29.60 1.57 -20.98
#